data_23ebbdf0bdd3df9edb139241c11f3ca4
#
_entry.id   23ebbdf0bdd3df9edb139241c11f3ca4
#
_cell.length_a   1.000
_cell.length_b   1.000
_cell.length_c   1.000
_cell.angle_alpha   90.00
_cell.angle_beta   90.00
_cell.angle_gamma   90.00
#
_symmetry.space_group_name_H-M   'P 1'
#
loop_
_entity.id
_entity.type
_entity.pdbx_description
1 polymer ?
#
loop_
_entity_poly.entity_id
_entity_poly.type
_entity_poly.pdbx_seq_one_letter_code
_entity_poly.pdbx_strand_id
1 'polypeptide(L)'
;MQYPIFSIITITYNAAKCLEQTVLSILSQSYSNIEYIIIDGASSDGTLEIIKQYESGVSCWISEPDKGIYDAMNKGLQRATGDYVWFINAGDSLYTSDIVQQIASLVQKKKVLPDIIYGETIIVDEDGKSLGKRRLKAPDKLTWKSFRMGMLVCHQSFITKRTIAPLYDLTYRYSADFEWCIRCMKNARRIYNTRMVLSNFLDGGVSTTQRKASLKERYDIMCQYYGSVSTSMLHIWFAIRFYAAKWFKGRV
;
A
#
# COMPACT_ATOMS: atom_id res chain seq x y z
N MET A 1 10.15 -15.19 -22.70
CA MET A 1 9.63 -14.93 -21.33
C MET A 1 8.70 -13.73 -21.42
N GLN A 2 7.47 -13.88 -20.95
CA GLN A 2 6.50 -12.78 -20.99
C GLN A 2 6.81 -11.80 -19.86
N TYR A 3 6.83 -10.52 -20.16
CA TYR A 3 6.99 -9.44 -19.16
C TYR A 3 5.71 -9.30 -18.36
N PRO A 4 5.73 -9.31 -17.01
CA PRO A 4 4.52 -9.24 -16.21
C PRO A 4 3.80 -7.90 -16.38
N ILE A 5 2.47 -7.94 -16.39
CA ILE A 5 1.63 -6.73 -16.41
C ILE A 5 1.35 -6.33 -14.97
N PHE A 6 1.61 -5.06 -14.63
CA PHE A 6 1.28 -4.50 -13.33
C PHE A 6 0.02 -3.64 -13.43
N SER A 7 -1.08 -4.08 -12.80
CA SER A 7 -2.25 -3.23 -12.58
C SER A 7 -1.95 -2.31 -11.41
N ILE A 8 -1.63 -1.05 -11.70
CA ILE A 8 -1.43 -0.02 -10.68
C ILE A 8 -2.76 0.67 -10.46
N ILE A 9 -3.23 0.68 -9.21
CA ILE A 9 -4.57 1.13 -8.85
C ILE A 9 -4.44 2.36 -7.94
N THR A 10 -5.02 3.47 -8.37
CA THR A 10 -5.14 4.70 -7.58
C THR A 10 -6.57 4.86 -7.10
N ILE A 11 -6.74 4.98 -5.77
CA ILE A 11 -8.00 5.34 -5.14
C ILE A 11 -7.96 6.82 -4.81
N THR A 12 -9.02 7.55 -5.14
CA THR A 12 -9.11 8.99 -4.91
C THR A 12 -10.49 9.40 -4.43
N TYR A 13 -10.54 10.42 -3.57
CA TYR A 13 -11.76 11.11 -3.16
C TYR A 13 -11.41 12.50 -2.65
N ASN A 14 -11.91 13.56 -3.31
CA ASN A 14 -11.62 14.96 -3.02
C ASN A 14 -10.11 15.22 -2.81
N ALA A 15 -9.32 14.86 -3.81
CA ALA A 15 -7.86 14.85 -3.75
C ALA A 15 -7.21 15.73 -4.85
N ALA A 16 -7.91 16.78 -5.32
CA ALA A 16 -7.42 17.66 -6.39
C ALA A 16 -6.01 18.22 -6.13
N LYS A 17 -5.64 18.43 -4.86
CA LYS A 17 -4.34 19.00 -4.49
C LYS A 17 -3.16 18.04 -4.68
N CYS A 18 -3.39 16.72 -4.64
CA CYS A 18 -2.30 15.74 -4.60
C CYS A 18 -2.41 14.62 -5.66
N LEU A 19 -3.56 14.48 -6.35
CA LEU A 19 -3.77 13.42 -7.33
C LEU A 19 -2.81 13.55 -8.52
N GLU A 20 -2.58 14.76 -9.02
CA GLU A 20 -1.76 14.97 -10.21
C GLU A 20 -0.34 14.40 -10.06
N GLN A 21 0.29 14.61 -8.91
CA GLN A 21 1.61 14.06 -8.62
C GLN A 21 1.61 12.53 -8.66
N THR A 22 0.56 11.90 -8.14
CA THR A 22 0.39 10.43 -8.21
C THR A 22 0.29 9.97 -9.66
N VAL A 23 -0.59 10.58 -10.44
CA VAL A 23 -0.81 10.25 -11.86
C VAL A 23 0.49 10.37 -12.65
N LEU A 24 1.18 11.49 -12.53
CA LEU A 24 2.45 11.74 -13.23
C LEU A 24 3.53 10.72 -12.84
N SER A 25 3.60 10.31 -11.57
CA SER A 25 4.57 9.31 -11.11
C SER A 25 4.37 7.94 -11.77
N ILE A 26 3.14 7.62 -12.16
CA ILE A 26 2.79 6.35 -12.81
C ILE A 26 2.95 6.48 -14.34
N LEU A 27 2.45 7.55 -14.94
CA LEU A 27 2.54 7.75 -16.39
C LEU A 27 3.96 7.98 -16.90
N SER A 28 4.86 8.49 -16.04
CA SER A 28 6.28 8.68 -16.39
C SER A 28 7.14 7.42 -16.27
N GLN A 29 6.55 6.26 -15.92
CA GLN A 29 7.33 5.03 -15.79
C GLN A 29 7.89 4.56 -17.15
N SER A 30 9.15 4.15 -17.13
CA SER A 30 9.83 3.61 -18.33
C SER A 30 9.34 2.22 -18.76
N TYR A 31 8.59 1.52 -17.90
CA TYR A 31 8.04 0.20 -18.15
C TYR A 31 6.69 0.30 -18.85
N SER A 32 6.54 -0.34 -20.01
CA SER A 32 5.34 -0.20 -20.87
C SER A 32 4.17 -1.11 -20.47
N ASN A 33 4.42 -2.23 -19.75
CA ASN A 33 3.36 -3.18 -19.40
C ASN A 33 2.70 -2.79 -18.07
N ILE A 34 2.14 -1.59 -18.01
CA ILE A 34 1.36 -1.07 -16.89
C ILE A 34 -0.10 -0.93 -17.34
N GLU A 35 -1.00 -1.49 -16.55
CA GLU A 35 -2.42 -1.21 -16.60
C GLU A 35 -2.73 -0.22 -15.47
N TYR A 36 -2.98 1.05 -15.83
CA TYR A 36 -3.27 2.08 -14.84
C TYR A 36 -4.78 2.23 -14.66
N ILE A 37 -5.26 2.08 -13.41
CA ILE A 37 -6.67 2.12 -13.04
C ILE A 37 -6.88 3.20 -11.99
N ILE A 38 -7.87 4.09 -12.19
CA ILE A 38 -8.27 5.12 -11.21
C ILE A 38 -9.70 4.87 -10.77
N ILE A 39 -9.92 4.81 -9.47
CA ILE A 39 -11.24 4.70 -8.84
C ILE A 39 -11.48 5.95 -8.01
N ASP A 40 -12.42 6.76 -8.45
CA ASP A 40 -12.85 7.98 -7.77
C ASP A 40 -14.16 7.77 -7.03
N GLY A 41 -14.23 8.19 -5.78
CA GLY A 41 -15.37 8.07 -4.88
C GLY A 41 -16.46 9.13 -5.08
N ALA A 42 -16.71 9.59 -6.32
CA ALA A 42 -17.60 10.71 -6.65
C ALA A 42 -17.12 12.05 -6.07
N SER A 43 -15.89 12.42 -6.39
CA SER A 43 -15.30 13.70 -5.97
C SER A 43 -16.05 14.92 -6.53
N SER A 44 -15.97 16.03 -5.77
CA SER A 44 -16.63 17.30 -6.11
C SER A 44 -15.70 18.54 -6.06
N ASP A 45 -14.37 18.34 -5.98
CA ASP A 45 -13.36 19.37 -5.69
C ASP A 45 -12.39 19.67 -6.85
N GLY A 46 -12.63 19.22 -8.06
CA GLY A 46 -11.67 19.34 -9.17
C GLY A 46 -10.83 18.08 -9.43
N THR A 47 -11.00 17.02 -8.64
CA THR A 47 -10.33 15.72 -8.85
C THR A 47 -10.65 15.13 -10.23
N LEU A 48 -11.93 15.24 -10.67
CA LEU A 48 -12.37 14.70 -11.95
C LEU A 48 -11.73 15.41 -13.17
N GLU A 49 -11.50 16.70 -13.06
CA GLU A 49 -10.82 17.50 -14.08
C GLU A 49 -9.40 17.00 -14.30
N ILE A 50 -8.69 16.68 -13.22
CA ILE A 50 -7.33 16.08 -13.28
C ILE A 50 -7.39 14.71 -13.95
N ILE A 51 -8.34 13.84 -13.56
CA ILE A 51 -8.47 12.51 -14.19
C ILE A 51 -8.69 12.64 -15.69
N LYS A 52 -9.60 13.52 -16.12
CA LYS A 52 -9.89 13.77 -17.54
C LYS A 52 -8.70 14.33 -18.30
N GLN A 53 -7.90 15.20 -17.68
CA GLN A 53 -6.69 15.76 -18.29
C GLN A 53 -5.68 14.67 -18.69
N TYR A 54 -5.60 13.60 -17.92
CA TYR A 54 -4.65 12.50 -18.12
C TYR A 54 -5.29 11.20 -18.62
N GLU A 55 -6.57 11.21 -19.01
CA GLU A 55 -7.32 9.98 -19.33
C GLU A 55 -6.70 9.17 -20.49
N SER A 56 -6.02 9.82 -21.43
CA SER A 56 -5.35 9.11 -22.53
C SER A 56 -4.24 8.15 -22.10
N GLY A 57 -3.69 8.34 -20.89
CA GLY A 57 -2.68 7.47 -20.28
C GLY A 57 -3.25 6.47 -19.26
N VAL A 58 -4.55 6.55 -18.96
CA VAL A 58 -5.25 5.71 -17.99
C VAL A 58 -5.98 4.58 -18.70
N SER A 59 -5.72 3.34 -18.31
CA SER A 59 -6.35 2.16 -18.93
C SER A 59 -7.85 2.08 -18.62
N CYS A 60 -8.24 2.49 -17.43
CA CYS A 60 -9.64 2.50 -16.97
C CYS A 60 -9.78 3.49 -15.82
N TRP A 61 -10.82 4.31 -15.84
CA TRP A 61 -11.23 5.08 -14.67
C TRP A 61 -12.75 5.08 -14.50
N ILE A 62 -13.19 5.18 -13.25
CA ILE A 62 -14.60 5.35 -12.88
C ILE A 62 -14.71 6.36 -11.76
N SER A 63 -15.83 7.09 -11.76
CA SER A 63 -16.24 7.97 -10.66
C SER A 63 -17.65 7.62 -10.25
N GLU A 64 -17.80 7.08 -9.06
CA GLU A 64 -19.08 6.71 -8.46
C GLU A 64 -18.98 6.66 -6.93
N PRO A 65 -20.08 6.89 -6.19
CA PRO A 65 -20.08 6.79 -4.75
C PRO A 65 -19.55 5.44 -4.26
N ASP A 66 -18.79 5.46 -3.18
CA ASP A 66 -18.29 4.27 -2.49
C ASP A 66 -18.68 4.26 -0.99
N LYS A 67 -18.47 3.11 -0.36
CA LYS A 67 -18.67 2.90 1.09
C LYS A 67 -17.38 3.12 1.88
N GLY A 68 -16.43 3.86 1.34
CA GLY A 68 -15.11 4.14 1.90
C GLY A 68 -13.98 3.54 1.08
N ILE A 69 -12.75 3.88 1.45
CA ILE A 69 -11.52 3.58 0.70
C ILE A 69 -11.38 2.10 0.29
N TYR A 70 -11.79 1.16 1.13
CA TYR A 70 -11.64 -0.27 0.84
C TYR A 70 -12.70 -0.79 -0.14
N ASP A 71 -13.87 -0.15 -0.23
CA ASP A 71 -14.85 -0.42 -1.26
C ASP A 71 -14.32 0.04 -2.63
N ALA A 72 -13.74 1.24 -2.68
CA ALA A 72 -13.04 1.73 -3.87
C ALA A 72 -11.86 0.80 -4.27
N MET A 73 -11.07 0.31 -3.30
CA MET A 73 -10.01 -0.67 -3.57
C MET A 73 -10.57 -1.97 -4.15
N ASN A 74 -11.70 -2.47 -3.65
CA ASN A 74 -12.37 -3.64 -4.19
C ASN A 74 -12.84 -3.43 -5.64
N LYS A 75 -13.39 -2.26 -5.96
CA LYS A 75 -13.76 -1.89 -7.33
C LYS A 75 -12.53 -1.91 -8.26
N GLY A 76 -11.39 -1.41 -7.78
CA GLY A 76 -10.13 -1.46 -8.50
C GLY A 76 -9.61 -2.88 -8.72
N LEU A 77 -9.64 -3.74 -7.69
CA LEU A 77 -9.27 -5.16 -7.81
C LEU A 77 -10.12 -5.91 -8.84
N GLN A 78 -11.41 -5.65 -8.89
CA GLN A 78 -12.32 -6.29 -9.84
C GLN A 78 -12.07 -5.89 -11.28
N ARG A 79 -11.47 -4.72 -11.52
CA ARG A 79 -11.13 -4.22 -12.87
C ARG A 79 -9.73 -4.60 -13.32
N ALA A 80 -8.85 -4.90 -12.37
CA ALA A 80 -7.48 -5.27 -12.68
C ALA A 80 -7.42 -6.56 -13.50
N THR A 81 -6.67 -6.54 -14.60
CA THR A 81 -6.48 -7.70 -15.49
C THR A 81 -5.03 -8.20 -15.50
N GLY A 82 -4.08 -7.40 -15.03
CA GLY A 82 -2.66 -7.71 -15.00
C GLY A 82 -2.27 -8.89 -14.10
N ASP A 83 -1.01 -9.28 -14.16
CA ASP A 83 -0.45 -10.37 -13.36
C ASP A 83 -0.34 -9.99 -11.88
N TYR A 84 0.00 -8.72 -11.62
CA TYR A 84 0.17 -8.15 -10.29
C TYR A 84 -0.77 -6.97 -10.07
N VAL A 85 -1.20 -6.79 -8.83
CA VAL A 85 -1.91 -5.59 -8.38
C VAL A 85 -1.03 -4.80 -7.42
N TRP A 86 -1.02 -3.47 -7.58
CA TRP A 86 -0.23 -2.54 -6.80
C TRP A 86 -1.03 -1.27 -6.53
N PHE A 87 -1.26 -0.96 -5.27
CA PHE A 87 -2.00 0.23 -4.86
C PHE A 87 -1.06 1.41 -4.61
N ILE A 88 -1.30 2.51 -5.31
CA ILE A 88 -0.68 3.83 -5.12
C ILE A 88 -1.83 4.82 -5.02
N ASN A 89 -2.25 5.16 -3.81
CA ASN A 89 -3.40 6.03 -3.58
C ASN A 89 -3.07 7.50 -3.91
N ALA A 90 -4.10 8.34 -4.11
CA ALA A 90 -3.90 9.77 -4.32
C ALA A 90 -3.07 10.39 -3.19
N GLY A 91 -2.03 11.14 -3.56
CA GLY A 91 -1.01 11.68 -2.67
C GLY A 91 0.26 10.83 -2.54
N ASP A 92 0.17 9.52 -2.74
CA ASP A 92 1.35 8.64 -2.79
C ASP A 92 1.95 8.65 -4.20
N SER A 93 3.21 8.24 -4.35
CA SER A 93 3.86 8.16 -5.66
C SER A 93 4.82 6.98 -5.77
N LEU A 94 5.11 6.55 -6.97
CA LEU A 94 6.21 5.64 -7.26
C LEU A 94 7.55 6.33 -6.98
N TYR A 95 8.54 5.58 -6.46
CA TYR A 95 9.78 6.18 -5.95
C TYR A 95 10.63 6.82 -7.05
N THR A 96 10.79 6.16 -8.20
CA THR A 96 11.52 6.67 -9.37
C THR A 96 10.76 6.34 -10.65
N SER A 97 11.06 7.04 -11.75
CA SER A 97 10.42 6.82 -13.05
C SER A 97 10.77 5.48 -13.71
N ASP A 98 11.67 4.70 -13.15
CA ASP A 98 12.09 3.39 -13.65
C ASP A 98 11.89 2.25 -12.64
N ILE A 99 11.23 2.52 -11.49
CA ILE A 99 11.09 1.52 -10.42
C ILE A 99 10.32 0.27 -10.88
N VAL A 100 9.29 0.42 -11.72
CA VAL A 100 8.53 -0.72 -12.25
C VAL A 100 9.41 -1.57 -13.17
N GLN A 101 10.24 -0.93 -14.01
CA GLN A 101 11.21 -1.62 -14.87
C GLN A 101 12.26 -2.38 -14.05
N GLN A 102 12.76 -1.77 -12.97
CA GLN A 102 13.71 -2.42 -12.06
C GLN A 102 13.09 -3.66 -11.41
N ILE A 103 11.87 -3.55 -10.89
CA ILE A 103 11.13 -4.69 -10.31
C ILE A 103 10.91 -5.79 -11.35
N ALA A 104 10.41 -5.44 -12.54
CA ALA A 104 10.18 -6.39 -13.62
C ALA A 104 11.46 -7.16 -13.98
N SER A 105 12.58 -6.45 -14.12
CA SER A 105 13.88 -7.04 -14.41
C SER A 105 14.38 -7.98 -13.31
N LEU A 106 14.13 -7.65 -12.04
CA LEU A 106 14.51 -8.50 -10.90
C LEU A 106 13.69 -9.78 -10.85
N VAL A 107 12.36 -9.69 -11.06
CA VAL A 107 11.49 -10.87 -10.96
C VAL A 107 11.62 -11.80 -12.16
N GLN A 108 11.91 -11.28 -13.35
CA GLN A 108 12.17 -12.09 -14.55
C GLN A 108 13.38 -13.02 -14.41
N LYS A 109 14.38 -12.63 -13.64
CA LYS A 109 15.55 -13.49 -13.34
C LYS A 109 15.19 -14.69 -12.46
N LYS A 110 13.96 -14.77 -11.93
CA LYS A 110 13.51 -15.88 -11.10
C LYS A 110 12.95 -17.00 -11.98
N LYS A 111 13.26 -18.24 -11.64
CA LYS A 111 12.67 -19.43 -12.33
C LYS A 111 11.15 -19.45 -12.28
N VAL A 112 10.57 -18.93 -11.20
CA VAL A 112 9.13 -18.79 -11.00
C VAL A 112 8.87 -17.41 -10.43
N LEU A 113 7.92 -16.68 -11.01
CA LEU A 113 7.52 -15.37 -10.54
C LEU A 113 7.03 -15.43 -9.09
N PRO A 114 7.49 -14.51 -8.20
CA PRO A 114 7.04 -14.45 -6.82
C PRO A 114 5.54 -14.15 -6.73
N ASP A 115 4.90 -14.61 -5.68
CA ASP A 115 3.48 -14.32 -5.44
C ASP A 115 3.29 -12.95 -4.80
N ILE A 116 4.28 -12.51 -4.00
CA ILE A 116 4.34 -11.18 -3.40
C ILE A 116 5.74 -10.60 -3.62
N ILE A 117 5.78 -9.32 -3.99
CA ILE A 117 6.99 -8.50 -4.11
C ILE A 117 6.83 -7.34 -3.14
N TYR A 118 7.87 -7.04 -2.36
CA TYR A 118 7.79 -5.94 -1.39
C TYR A 118 9.13 -5.21 -1.25
N GLY A 119 9.07 -4.03 -0.68
CA GLY A 119 10.23 -3.20 -0.40
C GLY A 119 9.99 -2.15 0.67
N GLU A 120 10.83 -1.14 0.67
CA GLU A 120 10.78 0.00 1.59
C GLU A 120 9.91 1.12 1.03
N THR A 121 9.53 2.05 1.91
CA THR A 121 8.78 3.26 1.60
C THR A 121 9.47 4.45 2.25
N ILE A 122 9.55 5.57 1.55
CA ILE A 122 9.94 6.88 2.07
C ILE A 122 8.67 7.64 2.46
N ILE A 123 8.72 8.40 3.55
CA ILE A 123 7.68 9.35 3.93
C ILE A 123 8.03 10.69 3.29
N VAL A 124 7.06 11.33 2.65
CA VAL A 124 7.21 12.64 2.02
C VAL A 124 6.16 13.61 2.53
N ASP A 125 6.46 14.91 2.44
CA ASP A 125 5.48 15.99 2.66
C ASP A 125 4.66 16.29 1.38
N GLU A 126 3.79 17.29 1.45
CA GLU A 126 2.92 17.72 0.33
C GLU A 126 3.70 18.21 -0.89
N ASP A 127 4.93 18.69 -0.71
CA ASP A 127 5.84 19.12 -1.77
C ASP A 127 6.68 17.95 -2.35
N GLY A 128 6.48 16.72 -1.86
CA GLY A 128 7.25 15.53 -2.26
C GLY A 128 8.65 15.45 -1.65
N LYS A 129 8.98 16.32 -0.70
CA LYS A 129 10.27 16.31 -0.02
C LYS A 129 10.33 15.19 1.02
N SER A 130 11.42 14.44 1.01
CA SER A 130 11.62 13.32 1.94
C SER A 130 11.69 13.78 3.40
N LEU A 131 10.81 13.22 4.22
CA LEU A 131 10.83 13.29 5.68
C LEU A 131 11.61 12.13 6.30
N GLY A 132 12.06 11.17 5.47
CA GLY A 132 12.86 10.04 5.89
C GLY A 132 12.16 8.68 5.73
N LYS A 133 12.83 7.64 6.22
CA LYS A 133 12.30 6.26 6.16
C LYS A 133 11.24 6.03 7.23
N ARG A 134 10.30 5.13 6.94
CA ARG A 134 9.34 4.65 7.94
C ARG A 134 10.07 4.08 9.17
N ARG A 135 9.47 4.27 10.35
CA ARG A 135 9.97 3.68 11.61
C ARG A 135 10.00 2.14 11.58
N LEU A 136 8.98 1.53 11.00
CA LEU A 136 8.92 0.08 10.77
C LEU A 136 9.59 -0.23 9.44
N LYS A 137 10.60 -1.08 9.45
CA LYS A 137 11.38 -1.47 8.27
C LYS A 137 10.88 -2.78 7.71
N ALA A 138 10.93 -2.92 6.40
CA ALA A 138 10.66 -4.17 5.71
C ALA A 138 11.68 -5.25 6.13
N PRO A 139 11.24 -6.42 6.63
CA PRO A 139 12.16 -7.48 7.07
C PRO A 139 12.78 -8.19 5.86
N ASP A 140 13.96 -8.79 6.03
CA ASP A 140 14.59 -9.61 4.98
C ASP A 140 13.71 -10.78 4.55
N LYS A 141 13.02 -11.40 5.50
CA LYS A 141 12.06 -12.49 5.26
C LYS A 141 10.69 -12.06 5.83
N LEU A 142 9.75 -11.85 4.93
CA LEU A 142 8.38 -11.49 5.27
C LEU A 142 7.50 -12.74 5.26
N THR A 143 6.70 -12.88 6.30
CA THR A 143 5.63 -13.88 6.42
C THR A 143 4.40 -13.23 7.05
N TRP A 144 3.24 -13.87 6.96
CA TRP A 144 2.06 -13.37 7.66
C TRP A 144 2.27 -13.20 9.18
N LYS A 145 3.15 -14.04 9.79
CA LYS A 145 3.51 -13.93 11.21
C LYS A 145 4.36 -12.69 11.53
N SER A 146 5.05 -12.13 10.54
CA SER A 146 5.87 -10.92 10.73
C SER A 146 5.02 -9.71 11.14
N PHE A 147 3.75 -9.66 10.71
CA PHE A 147 2.84 -8.58 11.05
C PHE A 147 2.33 -8.59 12.50
N ARG A 148 2.70 -9.59 13.30
CA ARG A 148 2.57 -9.52 14.78
C ARG A 148 3.32 -8.32 15.36
N MET A 149 4.35 -7.84 14.69
CA MET A 149 5.14 -6.67 15.10
C MET A 149 4.60 -5.34 14.52
N GLY A 150 3.41 -5.36 13.94
CA GLY A 150 2.79 -4.26 13.21
C GLY A 150 2.96 -4.38 11.70
N MET A 151 2.51 -3.38 10.96
CA MET A 151 2.58 -3.34 9.49
C MET A 151 4.02 -3.00 9.04
N LEU A 152 4.90 -4.01 9.01
CA LEU A 152 6.32 -3.85 8.71
C LEU A 152 6.56 -3.39 7.27
N VAL A 153 5.68 -3.74 6.34
CA VAL A 153 5.70 -3.30 4.94
C VAL A 153 4.53 -2.35 4.73
N CYS A 154 4.76 -1.19 4.11
CA CYS A 154 3.70 -0.28 3.73
C CYS A 154 2.82 -0.91 2.66
N HIS A 155 1.51 -0.63 2.69
CA HIS A 155 0.60 -1.11 1.66
C HIS A 155 1.05 -0.67 0.25
N GLN A 156 1.53 0.56 0.10
CA GLN A 156 2.06 1.12 -1.14
C GLN A 156 3.41 0.52 -1.60
N SER A 157 4.04 -0.31 -0.78
CA SER A 157 5.24 -1.07 -1.16
C SER A 157 5.02 -2.58 -1.06
N PHE A 158 3.75 -3.02 -1.22
CA PHE A 158 3.32 -4.40 -1.19
C PHE A 158 2.58 -4.74 -2.49
N ILE A 159 3.24 -5.47 -3.37
CA ILE A 159 2.75 -5.86 -4.69
C ILE A 159 2.39 -7.34 -4.63
N THR A 160 1.20 -7.72 -5.01
CA THR A 160 0.76 -9.12 -4.96
C THR A 160 0.25 -9.59 -6.31
N LYS A 161 0.43 -10.88 -6.62
CA LYS A 161 -0.25 -11.49 -7.76
C LYS A 161 -1.75 -11.33 -7.63
N ARG A 162 -2.40 -10.91 -8.71
CA ARG A 162 -3.85 -10.75 -8.76
C ARG A 162 -4.60 -12.03 -8.35
N THR A 163 -4.11 -13.20 -8.76
CA THR A 163 -4.74 -14.49 -8.48
C THR A 163 -4.80 -14.90 -7.01
N ILE A 164 -3.99 -14.27 -6.15
CA ILE A 164 -4.00 -14.52 -4.70
C ILE A 164 -4.51 -13.32 -3.89
N ALA A 165 -4.84 -12.21 -4.53
CA ALA A 165 -5.36 -11.00 -3.93
C ALA A 165 -6.87 -11.17 -3.64
N PRO A 166 -7.31 -11.37 -2.39
CA PRO A 166 -8.72 -11.44 -2.06
C PRO A 166 -9.32 -10.02 -2.06
N LEU A 167 -10.64 -9.90 -2.07
CA LEU A 167 -11.29 -8.62 -1.81
C LEU A 167 -11.02 -8.17 -0.36
N TYR A 168 -10.94 -6.85 -0.13
CA TYR A 168 -10.87 -6.29 1.21
C TYR A 168 -12.15 -6.57 1.98
N ASP A 169 -12.01 -6.87 3.26
CA ASP A 169 -13.14 -7.03 4.18
C ASP A 169 -13.64 -5.64 4.60
N LEU A 170 -14.86 -5.31 4.17
CA LEU A 170 -15.48 -4.01 4.42
C LEU A 170 -16.01 -3.85 5.86
N THR A 171 -15.91 -4.86 6.70
CA THR A 171 -16.19 -4.75 8.13
C THR A 171 -15.13 -3.91 8.85
N TYR A 172 -13.91 -3.82 8.28
CA TYR A 172 -12.84 -2.95 8.75
C TYR A 172 -12.85 -1.62 8.02
N ARG A 173 -12.91 -0.53 8.77
CA ARG A 173 -12.99 0.82 8.21
C ARG A 173 -11.63 1.51 8.06
N TYR A 174 -10.65 1.16 8.89
CA TYR A 174 -9.37 1.89 8.98
C TYR A 174 -8.13 1.02 8.77
N SER A 175 -8.25 -0.29 8.84
CA SER A 175 -7.10 -1.21 8.85
C SER A 175 -7.34 -2.48 8.01
N ALA A 176 -8.27 -2.44 7.03
CA ALA A 176 -8.47 -3.58 6.14
C ALA A 176 -7.23 -3.86 5.27
N ASP A 177 -6.39 -2.85 5.00
CA ASP A 177 -5.09 -3.02 4.34
C ASP A 177 -4.14 -3.95 5.12
N PHE A 178 -4.12 -3.80 6.44
CA PHE A 178 -3.33 -4.66 7.33
C PHE A 178 -3.82 -6.12 7.28
N GLU A 179 -5.13 -6.32 7.35
CA GLU A 179 -5.79 -7.62 7.27
C GLU A 179 -5.59 -8.26 5.89
N TRP A 180 -5.78 -7.48 4.84
CA TRP A 180 -5.62 -7.91 3.46
C TRP A 180 -4.20 -8.41 3.16
N CYS A 181 -3.18 -7.68 3.61
CA CYS A 181 -1.79 -8.12 3.48
C CYS A 181 -1.55 -9.46 4.19
N ILE A 182 -2.15 -9.69 5.37
CA ILE A 182 -2.06 -10.98 6.08
C ILE A 182 -2.66 -12.09 5.23
N ARG A 183 -3.87 -11.89 4.66
CA ARG A 183 -4.51 -12.90 3.80
C ARG A 183 -3.70 -13.16 2.53
N CYS A 184 -3.21 -12.14 1.87
CA CYS A 184 -2.31 -12.30 0.73
C CYS A 184 -1.09 -13.16 1.09
N MET A 185 -0.44 -12.85 2.22
CA MET A 185 0.74 -13.61 2.67
C MET A 185 0.41 -15.05 3.05
N LYS A 186 -0.79 -15.34 3.56
CA LYS A 186 -1.23 -16.73 3.84
C LYS A 186 -1.47 -17.53 2.56
N ASN A 187 -1.90 -16.86 1.48
CA ASN A 187 -2.12 -17.48 0.17
C ASN A 187 -0.82 -17.60 -0.65
N ALA A 188 0.23 -16.86 -0.29
CA ALA A 188 1.49 -16.82 -1.02
C ALA A 188 2.40 -18.00 -0.69
N ARG A 189 3.06 -18.53 -1.71
CA ARG A 189 4.13 -19.53 -1.58
C ARG A 189 5.53 -18.91 -1.68
N ARG A 190 5.66 -17.81 -2.45
CA ARG A 190 6.94 -17.15 -2.72
C ARG A 190 6.79 -15.64 -2.49
N ILE A 191 7.51 -15.14 -1.49
CA ILE A 191 7.52 -13.73 -1.13
C ILE A 191 8.94 -13.22 -1.36
N TYR A 192 9.08 -12.13 -2.12
CA TYR A 192 10.37 -11.60 -2.56
C TYR A 192 10.59 -10.16 -2.07
N ASN A 193 11.67 -9.95 -1.31
CA ASN A 193 12.12 -8.62 -0.93
C ASN A 193 13.03 -8.06 -2.03
N THR A 194 12.65 -6.93 -2.61
CA THR A 194 13.47 -6.22 -3.60
C THR A 194 14.68 -5.53 -2.97
N ARG A 195 14.61 -5.23 -1.68
CA ARG A 195 15.55 -4.38 -0.92
C ARG A 195 15.65 -2.95 -1.47
N MET A 196 14.69 -2.54 -2.28
CA MET A 196 14.58 -1.19 -2.86
C MET A 196 13.49 -0.40 -2.16
N VAL A 197 13.55 0.91 -2.28
CA VAL A 197 12.42 1.79 -2.02
C VAL A 197 11.49 1.72 -3.22
N LEU A 198 10.21 1.42 -3.00
CA LEU A 198 9.24 1.23 -4.08
C LEU A 198 8.30 2.43 -4.24
N SER A 199 7.98 3.09 -3.14
CA SER A 199 6.99 4.17 -3.11
C SER A 199 7.37 5.28 -2.14
N ASN A 200 6.83 6.47 -2.41
CA ASN A 200 6.74 7.57 -1.47
C ASN A 200 5.33 7.58 -0.89
N PHE A 201 5.23 7.74 0.42
CA PHE A 201 3.97 7.82 1.17
C PHE A 201 3.79 9.24 1.68
N LEU A 202 2.68 9.89 1.31
CA LEU A 202 2.34 11.23 1.80
C LEU A 202 1.99 11.17 3.29
N ASP A 203 2.68 11.95 4.11
CA ASP A 203 2.37 12.06 5.55
C ASP A 203 1.00 12.76 5.75
N GLY A 204 0.26 12.34 6.77
CA GLY A 204 -1.04 12.95 7.11
C GLY A 204 -2.28 12.22 6.61
N GLY A 205 -2.16 11.01 6.05
CA GLY A 205 -3.30 10.20 5.57
C GLY A 205 -4.34 9.84 6.65
N VAL A 206 -5.49 9.28 6.21
CA VAL A 206 -6.66 8.94 7.06
C VAL A 206 -6.31 8.11 8.29
N SER A 207 -5.36 7.18 8.20
CA SER A 207 -4.92 6.36 9.33
C SER A 207 -4.20 7.15 10.43
N THR A 208 -3.67 8.33 10.10
CA THR A 208 -3.00 9.24 11.04
C THR A 208 -4.03 10.07 11.80
N THR A 209 -5.07 10.54 11.13
CA THR A 209 -6.14 11.35 11.74
C THR A 209 -7.06 10.52 12.63
N GLN A 210 -7.33 9.26 12.29
CA GLN A 210 -8.20 8.32 13.04
C GLN A 210 -7.41 7.26 13.83
N ARG A 211 -6.27 7.67 14.38
CA ARG A 211 -5.28 6.77 14.99
C ARG A 211 -5.85 5.81 16.05
N LYS A 212 -6.74 6.28 16.93
CA LYS A 212 -7.31 5.43 18.01
C LYS A 212 -8.18 4.31 17.44
N ALA A 213 -9.05 4.62 16.47
CA ALA A 213 -9.92 3.66 15.83
C ALA A 213 -9.11 2.63 15.01
N SER A 214 -8.12 3.10 14.24
CA SER A 214 -7.21 2.22 13.49
C SER A 214 -6.41 1.29 14.41
N LEU A 215 -5.92 1.76 15.55
CA LEU A 215 -5.21 0.90 16.52
C LEU A 215 -6.11 -0.16 17.15
N LYS A 216 -7.38 0.18 17.42
CA LYS A 216 -8.36 -0.79 17.93
C LYS A 216 -8.64 -1.87 16.88
N GLU A 217 -8.96 -1.50 15.65
CA GLU A 217 -9.18 -2.48 14.58
C GLU A 217 -7.95 -3.39 14.37
N ARG A 218 -6.73 -2.82 14.37
CA ARG A 218 -5.50 -3.63 14.28
C ARG A 218 -5.36 -4.61 15.42
N TYR A 219 -5.70 -4.20 16.65
CA TYR A 219 -5.69 -5.09 17.79
C TYR A 219 -6.68 -6.26 17.59
N ASP A 220 -7.90 -5.96 17.13
CA ASP A 220 -8.93 -6.96 16.88
C ASP A 220 -8.50 -7.94 15.77
N ILE A 221 -7.95 -7.43 14.66
CA ILE A 221 -7.35 -8.24 13.58
C ILE A 221 -6.21 -9.12 14.13
N MET A 222 -5.32 -8.55 14.93
CA MET A 222 -4.21 -9.32 15.51
C MET A 222 -4.71 -10.40 16.47
N CYS A 223 -5.77 -10.14 17.23
CA CYS A 223 -6.40 -11.17 18.08
C CYS A 223 -6.95 -12.32 17.25
N GLN A 224 -7.59 -12.02 16.13
CA GLN A 224 -8.15 -13.02 15.22
C GLN A 224 -7.07 -13.92 14.61
N TYR A 225 -5.94 -13.35 14.15
CA TYR A 225 -4.90 -14.10 13.44
C TYR A 225 -3.84 -14.72 14.34
N TYR A 226 -3.56 -14.13 15.51
CA TYR A 226 -2.45 -14.51 16.37
C TYR A 226 -2.87 -14.92 17.78
N GLY A 227 -4.17 -14.84 18.10
CA GLY A 227 -4.73 -15.13 19.41
C GLY A 227 -4.66 -13.93 20.36
N SER A 228 -5.70 -13.76 21.18
CA SER A 228 -5.89 -12.60 22.06
C SER A 228 -4.82 -12.51 23.16
N VAL A 229 -4.45 -13.63 23.78
CA VAL A 229 -3.41 -13.65 24.85
C VAL A 229 -2.07 -13.19 24.28
N SER A 230 -1.63 -13.78 23.16
CA SER A 230 -0.37 -13.42 22.51
C SER A 230 -0.34 -11.95 22.07
N THR A 231 -1.46 -11.46 21.52
CA THR A 231 -1.60 -10.07 21.07
C THR A 231 -1.55 -9.12 22.25
N SER A 232 -2.25 -9.40 23.34
CA SER A 232 -2.24 -8.56 24.56
C SER A 232 -0.83 -8.47 25.16
N MET A 233 -0.11 -9.59 25.26
CA MET A 233 1.27 -9.61 25.77
C MET A 233 2.20 -8.75 24.91
N LEU A 234 2.06 -8.82 23.57
CA LEU A 234 2.83 -7.98 22.65
C LEU A 234 2.51 -6.49 22.81
N HIS A 235 1.25 -6.12 22.99
CA HIS A 235 0.85 -4.72 23.19
C HIS A 235 1.36 -4.17 24.51
N ILE A 236 1.36 -4.95 25.59
CA ILE A 236 2.00 -4.58 26.86
C ILE A 236 3.49 -4.33 26.64
N TRP A 237 4.17 -5.23 25.93
CA TRP A 237 5.59 -5.07 25.62
C TRP A 237 5.86 -3.81 24.75
N PHE A 238 5.00 -3.53 23.75
CA PHE A 238 5.10 -2.29 22.96
C PHE A 238 4.93 -1.03 23.81
N ALA A 239 3.98 -1.04 24.75
CA ALA A 239 3.76 0.06 25.68
C ALA A 239 4.99 0.28 26.57
N ILE A 240 5.51 -0.78 27.20
CA ILE A 240 6.73 -0.71 28.02
C ILE A 240 7.90 -0.12 27.23
N ARG A 241 8.13 -0.65 26.01
CA ARG A 241 9.21 -0.15 25.13
C ARG A 241 9.03 1.32 24.74
N PHE A 242 7.78 1.75 24.50
CA PHE A 242 7.47 3.15 24.17
C PHE A 242 7.76 4.08 25.36
N TYR A 243 7.32 3.74 26.55
CA TYR A 243 7.56 4.55 27.74
C TYR A 243 9.04 4.54 28.15
N ALA A 244 9.73 3.40 28.05
CA ALA A 244 11.17 3.33 28.28
C ALA A 244 11.93 4.25 27.32
N ALA A 245 11.61 4.19 26.00
CA ALA A 245 12.26 5.05 25.03
C ALA A 245 12.00 6.54 25.29
N LYS A 246 10.80 6.92 25.74
CA LYS A 246 10.48 8.29 26.14
C LYS A 246 11.26 8.74 27.38
N TRP A 247 11.40 7.84 28.35
CA TRP A 247 12.18 8.10 29.57
C TRP A 247 13.66 8.37 29.27
N PHE A 248 14.27 7.55 28.40
CA PHE A 248 15.69 7.73 28.03
C PHE A 248 15.93 8.93 27.14
N LYS A 249 14.99 9.30 26.24
CA LYS A 249 15.12 10.52 25.37
C LYS A 249 14.87 11.83 26.13
N GLY A 250 14.15 11.81 27.23
CA GLY A 250 13.89 13.02 28.06
C GLY A 250 14.99 13.31 29.07
N ARG A 251 16.12 12.58 29.03
CA ARG A 251 17.28 12.77 29.90
C ARG A 251 18.53 13.32 29.19
N VAL A 252 18.38 13.78 27.93
CA VAL A 252 19.44 14.47 27.16
C VAL A 252 19.05 15.90 26.92
#